data_06fd5889d4db295317256e9d1691e73c
#
_entry.id   06fd5889d4db295317256e9d1691e73c
#
_cell.length_a   1.000
_cell.length_b   1.000
_cell.length_c   1.000
_cell.angle_alpha   90.00
_cell.angle_beta   90.00
_cell.angle_gamma   90.00
#
_symmetry.space_group_name_H-M   'P 1'
#
loop_
_entity.id
_entity.type
_entity.pdbx_description
1 polymer ?
#
loop_
_entity_poly.entity_id
_entity_poly.type
_entity_poly.pdbx_seq_one_letter_code
_entity_poly.pdbx_strand_id
1 'polypeptide(L)'
;GRKCRFELWEPTTFGVFKALPKEQAKLKYGKHHHLKPAGTYKALNRLIQGSAADQTKQAMIELHKEGLTPLIQIHDELTLSFDGSEETKNKIISIMENAVKLTVPSKVDCDVGKSWGDAV
;
A
#
# COMPACT_ATOMS: atom_id res chain seq x y z
N GLY A 1 -6.18 -8.97 11.60
CA GLY A 1 -6.36 -8.06 10.49
C GLY A 1 -5.96 -6.63 10.83
N ARG A 2 -5.45 -5.92 9.84
CA ARG A 2 -5.06 -4.51 9.98
C ARG A 2 -6.31 -3.65 10.24
N LYS A 3 -6.21 -2.70 11.17
CA LYS A 3 -7.30 -1.75 11.48
C LYS A 3 -6.87 -0.34 11.10
N CYS A 4 -7.72 0.38 10.39
CA CYS A 4 -7.58 1.81 10.15
C CYS A 4 -8.47 2.56 11.14
N ARG A 5 -7.89 3.48 11.92
CA ARG A 5 -8.60 4.32 12.87
C ARG A 5 -8.56 5.78 12.43
N PHE A 6 -9.66 6.49 12.67
CA PHE A 6 -9.78 7.93 12.46
C PHE A 6 -9.88 8.59 13.82
N GLU A 7 -8.73 9.00 14.36
CA GLU A 7 -8.61 9.49 15.74
C GLU A 7 -8.94 10.97 15.88
N LEU A 8 -8.92 11.71 14.77
CA LEU A 8 -9.26 13.12 14.76
C LEU A 8 -10.74 13.30 14.45
N TRP A 9 -11.32 14.38 14.98
CA TRP A 9 -12.73 14.73 14.87
C TRP A 9 -12.90 16.14 14.36
N GLU A 10 -13.97 16.37 13.61
CA GLU A 10 -14.32 17.66 13.02
C GLU A 10 -15.83 17.89 13.09
N PRO A 11 -16.32 19.16 13.01
CA PRO A 11 -17.73 19.45 12.86
C PRO A 11 -18.32 18.83 11.59
N THR A 12 -19.61 18.43 11.67
CA THR A 12 -20.37 17.96 10.50
C THR A 12 -20.78 19.09 9.57
N THR A 13 -20.76 20.32 10.07
CA THR A 13 -21.16 21.53 9.35
C THR A 13 -20.11 21.90 8.29
N PHE A 14 -20.56 22.44 7.17
CA PHE A 14 -19.66 22.95 6.14
C PHE A 14 -18.85 24.15 6.67
N GLY A 15 -17.53 24.14 6.46
CA GLY A 15 -16.62 25.19 6.90
C GLY A 15 -15.17 24.69 6.96
N VAL A 16 -14.25 25.62 7.21
CA VAL A 16 -12.83 25.31 7.40
C VAL A 16 -12.57 25.09 8.89
N PHE A 17 -12.48 23.84 9.30
CA PHE A 17 -12.20 23.43 10.68
C PHE A 17 -10.92 22.63 10.76
N LYS A 18 -10.17 22.83 11.85
CA LYS A 18 -9.01 21.97 12.16
C LYS A 18 -9.50 20.70 12.84
N ALA A 19 -9.19 19.56 12.28
CA ALA A 19 -9.46 18.28 12.92
C ALA A 19 -8.62 18.13 14.20
N LEU A 20 -9.24 17.73 15.31
CA LEU A 20 -8.66 17.64 16.64
C LEU A 20 -8.95 16.27 17.27
N PRO A 21 -8.15 15.82 18.27
CA PRO A 21 -8.52 14.70 19.11
C PRO A 21 -9.91 14.88 19.71
N LYS A 22 -10.65 13.79 19.88
CA LYS A 22 -12.08 13.79 20.24
C LYS A 22 -12.44 14.72 21.40
N GLU A 23 -11.68 14.67 22.48
CA GLU A 23 -11.98 15.47 23.68
C GLU A 23 -11.72 16.97 23.42
N GLN A 24 -10.67 17.31 22.70
CA GLN A 24 -10.40 18.69 22.31
C GLN A 24 -11.45 19.22 21.31
N ALA A 25 -11.89 18.38 20.36
CA ALA A 25 -12.96 18.74 19.44
C ALA A 25 -14.28 18.99 20.16
N LYS A 26 -14.61 18.17 21.16
CA LYS A 26 -15.79 18.39 22.02
C LYS A 26 -15.73 19.72 22.77
N LEU A 27 -14.61 20.04 23.38
CA LEU A 27 -14.43 21.29 24.10
C LEU A 27 -14.55 22.52 23.19
N LYS A 28 -13.93 22.44 22.00
CA LYS A 28 -13.86 23.57 21.07
C LYS A 28 -15.13 23.75 20.24
N TYR A 29 -15.72 22.68 19.75
CA TYR A 29 -16.81 22.73 18.78
C TYR A 29 -18.11 22.10 19.28
N GLY A 30 -18.04 21.20 20.27
CA GLY A 30 -19.17 20.36 20.70
C GLY A 30 -20.38 21.11 21.25
N LYS A 31 -20.23 22.36 21.66
CA LYS A 31 -21.36 23.22 22.12
C LYS A 31 -22.27 23.67 20.97
N HIS A 32 -21.72 23.80 19.76
CA HIS A 32 -22.41 24.42 18.63
C HIS A 32 -22.51 23.51 17.39
N HIS A 33 -21.79 22.41 17.39
CA HIS A 33 -21.70 21.50 16.21
C HIS A 33 -21.76 20.04 16.60
N HIS A 34 -22.45 19.25 15.80
CA HIS A 34 -22.27 17.80 15.81
C HIS A 34 -20.91 17.44 15.27
N LEU A 35 -20.27 16.43 15.86
CA LEU A 35 -18.91 16.00 15.50
C LEU A 35 -18.95 14.66 14.80
N LYS A 36 -18.06 14.51 13.81
CA LYS A 36 -17.80 13.24 13.12
C LYS A 36 -16.29 12.97 13.09
N PRO A 37 -15.86 11.70 12.92
CA PRO A 37 -14.46 11.40 12.65
C PRO A 37 -14.00 12.08 11.34
N ALA A 38 -12.85 12.75 11.40
CA ALA A 38 -12.26 13.43 10.25
C ALA A 38 -11.65 12.47 9.26
N GLY A 39 -11.74 12.79 7.97
CA GLY A 39 -11.04 12.06 6.90
C GLY A 39 -11.62 10.69 6.56
N THR A 40 -12.84 10.35 6.99
CA THR A 40 -13.48 9.05 6.72
C THR A 40 -13.68 8.75 5.24
N TYR A 41 -13.75 9.78 4.39
CA TYR A 41 -13.79 9.62 2.92
C TYR A 41 -12.54 8.93 2.34
N LYS A 42 -11.44 8.91 3.10
CA LYS A 42 -10.20 8.20 2.72
C LYS A 42 -10.21 6.71 3.10
N ALA A 43 -11.26 6.21 3.75
CA ALA A 43 -11.29 4.85 4.30
C ALA A 43 -11.06 3.79 3.23
N LEU A 44 -11.75 3.88 2.11
CA LEU A 44 -11.63 2.94 0.99
C LEU A 44 -10.22 2.97 0.40
N ASN A 45 -9.68 4.17 0.13
CA ASN A 45 -8.34 4.32 -0.40
C ASN A 45 -7.28 3.72 0.56
N ARG A 46 -7.40 3.97 1.87
CA ARG A 46 -6.49 3.39 2.86
C ARG A 46 -6.58 1.87 2.92
N LEU A 47 -7.77 1.31 2.74
CA LEU A 47 -7.96 -0.15 2.68
C LEU A 47 -7.24 -0.73 1.46
N ILE A 48 -7.48 -0.17 0.28
CA ILE A 48 -6.90 -0.66 -0.98
C ILE A 48 -5.38 -0.50 -0.97
N GLN A 49 -4.86 0.67 -0.67
CA GLN A 49 -3.43 0.96 -0.61
C GLN A 49 -2.70 0.08 0.44
N GLY A 50 -3.32 -0.11 1.60
CA GLY A 50 -2.78 -0.99 2.63
C GLY A 50 -2.73 -2.45 2.20
N SER A 51 -3.74 -2.92 1.47
CA SER A 51 -3.77 -4.28 0.92
C SER A 51 -2.74 -4.48 -0.19
N ALA A 52 -2.57 -3.49 -1.08
CA ALA A 52 -1.53 -3.51 -2.11
C ALA A 52 -0.12 -3.58 -1.49
N ALA A 53 0.14 -2.79 -0.45
CA ALA A 53 1.41 -2.86 0.28
C ALA A 53 1.65 -4.23 0.93
N ASP A 54 0.61 -4.91 1.42
CA ASP A 54 0.74 -6.25 1.97
C ASP A 54 1.01 -7.29 0.87
N GLN A 55 0.45 -7.12 -0.33
CA GLN A 55 0.74 -7.96 -1.49
C GLN A 55 2.22 -7.86 -1.91
N THR A 56 2.76 -6.64 -2.02
CA THR A 56 4.18 -6.41 -2.34
C THR A 56 5.09 -7.05 -1.28
N LYS A 57 4.77 -6.90 0.00
CA LYS A 57 5.55 -7.55 1.09
C LYS A 57 5.50 -9.07 1.01
N GLN A 58 4.35 -9.65 0.69
CA GLN A 58 4.25 -11.09 0.52
C GLN A 58 5.09 -11.57 -0.67
N ALA A 59 5.07 -10.84 -1.79
CA ALA A 59 5.92 -11.12 -2.95
C ALA A 59 7.41 -11.12 -2.57
N MET A 60 7.86 -10.13 -1.80
CA MET A 60 9.25 -10.08 -1.30
C MET A 60 9.62 -11.31 -0.47
N ILE A 61 8.71 -11.76 0.39
CA ILE A 61 8.93 -12.96 1.23
C ILE A 61 9.06 -14.21 0.36
N GLU A 62 8.18 -14.40 -0.62
CA GLU A 62 8.19 -15.56 -1.49
C GLU A 62 9.43 -15.57 -2.40
N LEU A 63 9.81 -14.43 -2.97
CA LEU A 63 11.04 -14.27 -3.73
C LEU A 63 12.29 -14.62 -2.89
N HIS A 64 12.35 -14.12 -1.66
CA HIS A 64 13.48 -14.40 -0.76
C HIS A 64 13.60 -15.89 -0.42
N LYS A 65 12.50 -16.60 -0.21
CA LYS A 65 12.48 -18.06 0.02
C LYS A 65 13.06 -18.83 -1.14
N GLU A 66 12.92 -18.32 -2.36
CA GLU A 66 13.46 -18.92 -3.59
C GLU A 66 14.90 -18.46 -3.91
N GLY A 67 15.53 -17.73 -2.98
CA GLY A 67 16.89 -17.20 -3.17
C GLY A 67 16.98 -15.96 -4.05
N LEU A 68 15.85 -15.37 -4.43
CA LEU A 68 15.73 -14.17 -5.26
C LEU A 68 15.46 -12.96 -4.36
N THR A 69 16.51 -12.42 -3.75
CA THR A 69 16.35 -11.33 -2.78
C THR A 69 16.17 -9.97 -3.46
N PRO A 70 15.05 -9.27 -3.27
CA PRO A 70 14.90 -7.91 -3.75
C PRO A 70 15.93 -6.95 -3.12
N LEU A 71 16.52 -6.09 -3.94
CA LEU A 71 17.54 -5.12 -3.55
C LEU A 71 16.91 -3.77 -3.20
N ILE A 72 15.91 -3.36 -3.97
CA ILE A 72 15.21 -2.08 -3.81
C ILE A 72 13.71 -2.34 -3.91
N GLN A 73 12.92 -1.64 -3.09
CA GLN A 73 11.47 -1.60 -3.19
C GLN A 73 11.01 -0.15 -3.27
N ILE A 74 10.26 0.18 -4.31
CA ILE A 74 9.67 1.51 -4.53
C ILE A 74 8.18 1.30 -4.76
N HIS A 75 7.33 1.70 -3.81
CA HIS A 75 5.88 1.47 -3.86
C HIS A 75 5.52 -0.01 -4.09
N ASP A 76 5.08 -0.35 -5.28
CA ASP A 76 4.69 -1.68 -5.77
C ASP A 76 5.73 -2.32 -6.71
N GLU A 77 6.84 -1.63 -6.95
CA GLU A 77 7.96 -2.10 -7.74
C GLU A 77 9.02 -2.80 -6.88
N LEU A 78 9.58 -3.90 -7.40
CA LEU A 78 10.71 -4.60 -6.81
C LEU A 78 11.84 -4.71 -7.82
N THR A 79 13.02 -4.26 -7.43
CA THR A 79 14.24 -4.39 -8.24
C THR A 79 15.10 -5.52 -7.69
N LEU A 80 15.49 -6.44 -8.56
CA LEU A 80 16.32 -7.59 -8.24
C LEU A 80 17.53 -7.66 -9.17
N SER A 81 18.60 -8.32 -8.71
CA SER A 81 19.66 -8.81 -9.59
C SER A 81 19.41 -10.29 -9.88
N PHE A 82 19.55 -10.72 -11.13
CA PHE A 82 19.35 -12.12 -11.53
C PHE A 82 20.33 -12.50 -12.65
N ASP A 83 20.35 -13.75 -13.02
CA ASP A 83 21.28 -14.32 -14.00
C ASP A 83 21.01 -13.96 -15.47
N GLY A 84 19.94 -13.22 -15.73
CA GLY A 84 19.52 -12.82 -17.09
C GLY A 84 18.81 -13.91 -17.87
N SER A 85 18.54 -15.08 -17.28
CA SER A 85 17.84 -16.18 -17.97
C SER A 85 16.33 -15.92 -18.04
N GLU A 86 15.69 -16.28 -19.15
CA GLU A 86 14.23 -16.20 -19.30
C GLU A 86 13.49 -17.10 -18.30
N GLU A 87 14.11 -18.21 -17.90
CA GLU A 87 13.55 -19.12 -16.89
C GLU A 87 13.43 -18.41 -15.54
N THR A 88 14.50 -17.77 -15.06
CA THR A 88 14.50 -17.00 -13.80
C THR A 88 13.56 -15.81 -13.87
N LYS A 89 13.52 -15.10 -14.99
CA LYS A 89 12.58 -14.00 -15.21
C LYS A 89 11.12 -14.45 -15.08
N ASN A 90 10.75 -15.52 -15.76
CA ASN A 90 9.39 -16.08 -15.70
C ASN A 90 9.05 -16.59 -14.30
N LYS A 91 10.03 -17.17 -13.59
CA LYS A 91 9.88 -17.57 -12.18
C LYS A 91 9.59 -16.38 -11.28
N ILE A 92 10.32 -15.27 -11.43
CA ILE A 92 10.10 -14.02 -10.67
C ILE A 92 8.68 -13.51 -10.91
N ILE A 93 8.26 -13.35 -12.17
CA ILE A 93 6.92 -12.90 -12.54
C ILE A 93 5.86 -13.80 -11.92
N SER A 94 5.99 -15.11 -12.06
CA SER A 94 5.05 -16.09 -11.51
C SER A 94 4.93 -15.99 -9.98
N ILE A 95 6.03 -15.83 -9.27
CA ILE A 95 6.03 -15.67 -7.80
C ILE A 95 5.29 -14.40 -7.41
N MET A 96 5.58 -13.27 -8.07
CA MET A 96 4.95 -11.99 -7.74
C MET A 96 3.45 -11.98 -8.06
N GLU A 97 3.04 -12.53 -9.21
CA GLU A 97 1.62 -12.63 -9.60
C GLU A 97 0.81 -13.54 -8.65
N ASN A 98 1.44 -14.56 -8.08
CA ASN A 98 0.79 -15.55 -7.22
C ASN A 98 1.04 -15.38 -5.72
N ALA A 99 1.81 -14.38 -5.33
CA ALA A 99 2.15 -14.13 -3.91
C ALA A 99 0.93 -13.97 -3.02
N VAL A 100 -0.13 -13.37 -3.54
CA VAL A 100 -1.45 -13.27 -2.90
C VAL A 100 -2.51 -13.67 -3.91
N LYS A 101 -3.30 -14.68 -3.56
CA LYS A 101 -4.40 -15.14 -4.42
C LYS A 101 -5.56 -14.15 -4.35
N LEU A 102 -5.80 -13.45 -5.45
CA LEU A 102 -6.90 -12.51 -5.62
C LEU A 102 -7.98 -13.08 -6.53
N THR A 103 -9.21 -12.56 -6.45
CA THR A 103 -10.31 -12.92 -7.35
C THR A 103 -10.04 -12.41 -8.77
N VAL A 104 -9.39 -11.24 -8.89
CA VAL A 104 -8.92 -10.67 -10.16
C VAL A 104 -7.45 -11.02 -10.30
N PRO A 105 -6.98 -11.53 -11.46
CA PRO A 105 -5.57 -11.82 -11.67
C PRO A 105 -4.71 -10.57 -11.50
N SER A 106 -3.65 -10.69 -10.71
CA SER A 106 -2.59 -9.69 -10.64
C SER A 106 -1.63 -9.91 -11.81
N LYS A 107 -1.29 -8.83 -12.53
CA LYS A 107 -0.32 -8.87 -13.61
C LYS A 107 0.91 -8.08 -13.22
N VAL A 108 2.08 -8.58 -13.61
CA VAL A 108 3.38 -7.97 -13.35
C VAL A 108 4.04 -7.62 -14.68
N ASP A 109 4.34 -6.34 -14.86
CA ASP A 109 5.23 -5.88 -15.91
C ASP A 109 6.68 -6.03 -15.46
N CYS A 110 7.57 -6.42 -16.37
CA CYS A 110 8.95 -6.71 -16.05
C CYS A 110 9.89 -6.16 -17.10
N ASP A 111 10.68 -5.19 -16.71
CA ASP A 111 11.74 -4.60 -17.50
C ASP A 111 13.10 -5.15 -17.07
N VAL A 112 14.01 -5.33 -18.03
CA VAL A 112 15.32 -5.90 -17.81
C VAL A 112 16.39 -5.03 -18.44
N GLY A 113 17.41 -4.66 -17.67
CA GLY A 113 18.54 -3.87 -18.12
C GLY A 113 19.85 -4.28 -17.47
N LYS A 114 20.97 -3.76 -17.95
CA LYS A 114 22.28 -3.98 -17.34
C LYS A 114 22.45 -3.28 -16.01
N SER A 115 21.67 -2.24 -15.79
CA SER A 115 21.56 -1.47 -14.55
C SER A 115 20.11 -1.08 -14.34
N TRP A 116 19.77 -0.61 -13.14
CA TRP A 116 18.43 -0.11 -12.84
C TRP A 116 18.02 1.05 -13.76
N GLY A 117 18.96 1.92 -14.13
CA GLY A 117 18.68 3.03 -15.03
C GLY A 117 18.49 2.63 -16.51
N ASP A 118 18.80 1.40 -16.88
CA ASP A 118 18.61 0.84 -18.23
C ASP A 118 17.35 -0.02 -18.34
N ALA A 119 16.75 -0.36 -17.22
CA ALA A 119 15.49 -1.11 -17.16
C ALA A 119 14.32 -0.11 -17.29
N VAL A 120 13.91 0.20 -18.54
CA VAL A 120 12.81 1.09 -18.89
C VAL A 120 11.99 0.49 -20.01
#